data_9f292a6d3e1c2af3ad2c12955ef2e540
#
_entry.id   9f292a6d3e1c2af3ad2c12955ef2e540
#
_cell.length_a   1.000
_cell.length_b   1.000
_cell.length_c   1.000
_cell.angle_alpha   90.00
_cell.angle_beta   90.00
_cell.angle_gamma   90.00
#
_symmetry.space_group_name_H-M   'P 1'
#
loop_
_entity.id
_entity.type
_entity.pdbx_description
1 polymer ?
#
loop_
_entity_poly.entity_id
_entity_poly.type
_entity_poly.pdbx_seq_one_letter_code
_entity_poly.pdbx_strand_id
1 'polypeptide(L)'
;MVEISEKFKYAPLIVFQVILLILYFIFTTYGGADDVGVRGYEDTHVMIFIGFGFLMTFLKKYCYSALGFNWLLAAMVIQWALLCQNFFHMEDMQIRITKKLLLEADIMSATVLITFGALLGLTSGPQLLFIAIIETALGCTNLYLCEAVFQVSDIGGSIAIHTFGAYFGLGVSAALRMKKVDPPQGVQRLDGPSYVSDTTAMIGSIFLWIYWPSFNSALSSSDAEYQRAVVNTYLSLAAATVTAFIVSSIVNHEAGKFDMVHVQNSTLAGGVGVGAVANFFISPGAAIAIGIGAGVLSVCGYKYLTPAMEKFGIQDTCGVNNLHGMPGVYSGLLSVFFAFFITSETYGSEMEHIFEAMGEGRSAGVQALFQLAALITTMVLAIGVGFGTGIISKAPIFSPLKETERYDDKINWELP
;
A
#
# COMPACT_ATOMS: atom_id res chain seq x y z
N MET A 1 31.80 12.27 -15.24
CA MET A 1 30.80 11.58 -14.40
C MET A 1 31.50 11.23 -13.09
N VAL A 2 31.03 11.77 -11.98
CA VAL A 2 31.57 11.37 -10.66
C VAL A 2 31.04 9.98 -10.41
N GLU A 3 31.89 8.97 -10.54
CA GLU A 3 31.60 7.61 -10.13
C GLU A 3 31.56 7.62 -8.60
N ILE A 4 30.36 7.59 -8.02
CA ILE A 4 30.21 7.48 -6.57
C ILE A 4 30.79 6.12 -6.20
N SER A 5 31.83 6.11 -5.38
CA SER A 5 32.42 4.86 -4.89
C SER A 5 31.30 4.01 -4.26
N GLU A 6 31.26 2.71 -4.54
CA GLU A 6 30.29 1.75 -3.97
C GLU A 6 30.21 1.86 -2.44
N LYS A 7 31.33 2.18 -1.80
CA LYS A 7 31.41 2.41 -0.34
C LYS A 7 30.50 3.54 0.16
N PHE A 8 30.21 4.53 -0.69
CA PHE A 8 29.44 5.71 -0.31
C PHE A 8 28.06 5.80 -0.96
N LYS A 9 27.59 4.73 -1.61
CA LYS A 9 26.29 4.75 -2.32
C LYS A 9 25.09 5.08 -1.41
N TYR A 10 25.20 4.81 -0.11
CA TYR A 10 24.18 5.14 0.90
C TYR A 10 24.48 6.41 1.72
N ALA A 11 25.56 7.16 1.40
CA ALA A 11 25.88 8.40 2.09
C ALA A 11 24.74 9.46 2.05
N PRO A 12 23.92 9.58 0.98
CA PRO A 12 22.76 10.47 0.99
C PRO A 12 21.77 10.20 2.12
N LEU A 13 21.67 8.95 2.62
CA LEU A 13 20.81 8.60 3.75
C LEU A 13 21.28 9.29 5.04
N ILE A 14 22.60 9.46 5.23
CA ILE A 14 23.16 10.20 6.38
C ILE A 14 22.69 11.66 6.33
N VAL A 15 22.76 12.29 5.16
CA VAL A 15 22.32 13.68 4.97
C VAL A 15 20.83 13.80 5.25
N PHE A 16 20.01 12.88 4.73
CA PHE A 16 18.57 12.87 4.97
C PHE A 16 18.25 12.69 6.45
N GLN A 17 18.89 11.75 7.15
CA GLN A 17 18.68 11.53 8.58
C GLN A 17 19.10 12.75 9.44
N VAL A 18 20.17 13.44 9.06
CA VAL A 18 20.59 14.69 9.75
C VAL A 18 19.56 15.80 9.51
N ILE A 19 19.02 15.92 8.30
CA ILE A 19 17.95 16.89 8.00
C ILE A 19 16.71 16.59 8.85
N LEU A 20 16.28 15.32 8.90
CA LEU A 20 15.16 14.90 9.76
C LEU A 20 15.41 15.27 11.21
N LEU A 21 16.60 14.96 11.74
CA LEU A 21 16.96 15.28 13.12
C LEU A 21 16.82 16.78 13.41
N ILE A 22 17.31 17.64 12.52
CA ILE A 22 17.19 19.09 12.65
C ILE A 22 15.72 19.53 12.63
N LEU A 23 14.93 19.01 11.68
CA LEU A 23 13.49 19.33 11.55
C LEU A 23 12.73 18.90 12.81
N TYR A 24 13.02 17.73 13.36
CA TYR A 24 12.41 17.27 14.59
C TYR A 24 12.73 18.17 15.77
N PHE A 25 13.97 18.62 15.94
CA PHE A 25 14.33 19.55 17.02
C PHE A 25 13.63 20.92 16.89
N ILE A 26 13.35 21.35 15.67
CA ILE A 26 12.72 22.66 15.42
C ILE A 26 11.19 22.57 15.50
N PHE A 27 10.58 21.55 14.92
CA PHE A 27 9.15 21.53 14.64
C PHE A 27 8.35 20.52 15.46
N THR A 28 8.96 19.71 16.32
CA THR A 28 8.21 18.68 17.04
C THR A 28 8.31 18.81 18.56
N THR A 29 7.22 18.45 19.22
CA THR A 29 7.13 18.29 20.67
C THR A 29 6.26 17.10 21.02
N TYR A 30 6.23 16.69 22.28
CA TYR A 30 5.32 15.64 22.72
C TYR A 30 3.89 16.14 22.80
N GLY A 31 2.94 15.34 22.30
CA GLY A 31 1.51 15.54 22.52
C GLY A 31 1.11 15.31 23.96
N GLY A 32 -0.08 15.75 24.32
CA GLY A 32 -0.67 15.52 25.64
C GLY A 32 -1.14 14.08 25.88
N ALA A 33 -1.70 13.85 27.07
CA ALA A 33 -2.25 12.54 27.48
C ALA A 33 -3.58 12.15 26.78
N ASP A 34 -4.02 12.91 25.79
CA ASP A 34 -5.34 12.76 25.15
C ASP A 34 -5.42 11.55 24.19
N ASP A 35 -4.32 10.84 24.01
CA ASP A 35 -4.22 9.62 23.17
C ASP A 35 -4.61 8.31 23.89
N VAL A 36 -5.36 8.41 24.97
CA VAL A 36 -5.87 7.22 25.66
C VAL A 36 -6.90 6.53 24.79
N GLY A 37 -6.54 5.36 24.22
CA GLY A 37 -7.49 4.53 23.47
C GLY A 37 -7.23 4.39 21.98
N VAL A 38 -6.06 4.83 21.46
CA VAL A 38 -5.67 4.56 20.07
C VAL A 38 -5.60 3.04 19.86
N ARG A 39 -6.50 2.52 19.05
CA ARG A 39 -6.64 1.10 18.73
C ARG A 39 -5.85 0.75 17.48
N GLY A 40 -5.47 -0.51 17.36
CA GLY A 40 -4.84 -1.03 16.14
C GLY A 40 -3.42 -0.56 15.88
N TYR A 41 -2.79 0.24 16.76
CA TYR A 41 -1.41 0.68 16.55
C TYR A 41 -0.44 -0.50 16.50
N GLU A 42 -0.44 -1.34 17.53
CA GLU A 42 0.44 -2.50 17.61
C GLU A 42 0.18 -3.49 16.46
N ASP A 43 -1.07 -3.71 16.11
CA ASP A 43 -1.49 -4.61 15.03
C ASP A 43 -1.04 -4.08 13.66
N THR A 44 -1.26 -2.79 13.40
CA THR A 44 -0.80 -2.13 12.17
C THR A 44 0.72 -2.17 12.07
N HIS A 45 1.42 -1.88 13.17
CA HIS A 45 2.86 -1.91 13.23
C HIS A 45 3.43 -3.30 12.88
N VAL A 46 2.81 -4.37 13.41
CA VAL A 46 3.16 -5.76 13.04
C VAL A 46 2.92 -6.01 11.53
N MET A 47 1.83 -5.50 10.96
CA MET A 47 1.57 -5.63 9.52
C MET A 47 2.67 -4.98 8.66
N ILE A 48 3.14 -3.79 9.05
CA ILE A 48 4.17 -3.05 8.31
C ILE A 48 5.49 -3.81 8.29
N PHE A 49 5.94 -4.30 9.45
CA PHE A 49 7.29 -4.89 9.57
C PHE A 49 7.31 -6.39 9.28
N ILE A 50 6.35 -7.16 9.75
CA ILE A 50 6.28 -8.61 9.55
C ILE A 50 5.43 -8.94 8.32
N GLY A 51 4.24 -8.38 8.23
CA GLY A 51 3.31 -8.68 7.15
C GLY A 51 3.87 -8.38 5.77
N PHE A 52 4.14 -7.12 5.49
CA PHE A 52 4.73 -6.70 4.21
C PHE A 52 6.14 -7.28 4.01
N GLY A 53 6.98 -7.26 5.04
CA GLY A 53 8.36 -7.75 4.94
C GLY A 53 8.42 -9.20 4.47
N PHE A 54 7.71 -10.10 5.13
CA PHE A 54 7.73 -11.51 4.77
C PHE A 54 6.95 -11.81 3.49
N LEU A 55 5.83 -11.13 3.19
CA LEU A 55 5.11 -11.33 1.94
C LEU A 55 6.01 -11.14 0.72
N MET A 56 6.94 -10.19 0.77
CA MET A 56 7.85 -9.87 -0.32
C MET A 56 9.04 -10.83 -0.46
N THR A 57 9.21 -11.83 0.42
CA THR A 57 10.33 -12.78 0.38
C THR A 57 10.17 -13.92 -0.64
N PHE A 58 9.14 -13.92 -1.48
CA PHE A 58 8.88 -15.02 -2.42
C PHE A 58 9.98 -15.20 -3.49
N LEU A 59 10.76 -14.18 -3.81
CA LEU A 59 11.87 -14.28 -4.75
C LEU A 59 13.04 -15.06 -4.16
N LYS A 60 13.44 -16.14 -4.81
CA LYS A 60 14.40 -17.15 -4.29
C LYS A 60 15.82 -16.64 -3.95
N LYS A 61 16.22 -15.48 -4.46
CA LYS A 61 17.54 -14.87 -4.24
C LYS A 61 17.47 -13.40 -3.80
N TYR A 62 16.31 -12.98 -3.28
CA TYR A 62 16.06 -11.57 -2.88
C TYR A 62 15.42 -11.45 -1.48
N CYS A 63 15.55 -12.47 -0.64
CA CYS A 63 14.91 -12.50 0.67
C CYS A 63 15.52 -11.48 1.65
N TYR A 64 16.84 -11.31 1.65
CA TYR A 64 17.51 -10.32 2.51
C TYR A 64 17.14 -8.90 2.11
N SER A 65 17.13 -8.61 0.82
CA SER A 65 16.72 -7.29 0.32
C SER A 65 15.23 -7.03 0.57
N ALA A 66 14.35 -8.03 0.42
CA ALA A 66 12.95 -7.89 0.73
C ALA A 66 12.73 -7.48 2.19
N LEU A 67 13.30 -8.20 3.15
CA LEU A 67 13.17 -7.91 4.58
C LEU A 67 13.92 -6.64 4.97
N GLY A 68 15.18 -6.50 4.55
CA GLY A 68 16.03 -5.40 4.96
C GLY A 68 15.59 -4.05 4.40
N PHE A 69 15.20 -3.99 3.12
CA PHE A 69 14.66 -2.76 2.54
C PHE A 69 13.25 -2.45 3.04
N ASN A 70 12.40 -3.44 3.28
CA ASN A 70 11.12 -3.21 3.96
C ASN A 70 11.35 -2.49 5.30
N TRP A 71 12.26 -3.00 6.11
CA TRP A 71 12.56 -2.41 7.41
C TRP A 71 13.14 -0.99 7.29
N LEU A 72 14.13 -0.81 6.42
CA LEU A 72 14.76 0.50 6.20
C LEU A 72 13.76 1.54 5.68
N LEU A 73 12.96 1.17 4.67
CA LEU A 73 11.97 2.07 4.08
C LEU A 73 10.89 2.45 5.09
N ALA A 74 10.33 1.48 5.83
CA ALA A 74 9.33 1.76 6.85
C ALA A 74 9.87 2.70 7.93
N ALA A 75 11.06 2.42 8.48
CA ALA A 75 11.68 3.26 9.51
C ALA A 75 11.98 4.69 9.03
N MET A 76 12.36 4.84 7.77
CA MET A 76 12.58 6.16 7.15
C MET A 76 11.25 6.89 6.90
N VAL A 77 10.27 6.18 6.35
CA VAL A 77 8.96 6.75 5.99
C VAL A 77 8.20 7.18 7.24
N ILE A 78 8.20 6.43 8.32
CA ILE A 78 7.57 6.82 9.60
C ILE A 78 8.06 8.20 10.04
N GLN A 79 9.38 8.42 10.06
CA GLN A 79 9.96 9.70 10.46
C GLN A 79 9.56 10.83 9.49
N TRP A 80 9.56 10.56 8.20
CA TRP A 80 9.26 11.57 7.17
C TRP A 80 7.75 11.86 7.08
N ALA A 81 6.90 10.85 7.17
CA ALA A 81 5.44 10.97 7.15
C ALA A 81 4.91 11.81 8.32
N LEU A 82 5.46 11.63 9.54
CA LEU A 82 5.09 12.46 10.70
C LEU A 82 5.26 13.95 10.43
N LEU A 83 6.30 14.35 9.69
CA LEU A 83 6.48 15.74 9.31
C LEU A 83 5.56 16.15 8.15
N CYS A 84 5.44 15.30 7.11
CA CYS A 84 4.67 15.62 5.90
C CYS A 84 3.17 15.72 6.17
N GLN A 85 2.58 14.76 6.89
CA GLN A 85 1.14 14.74 7.21
C GLN A 85 0.77 15.91 8.10
N ASN A 86 1.60 16.20 9.10
CA ASN A 86 1.30 17.21 10.10
C ASN A 86 1.75 18.62 9.71
N PHE A 87 2.45 18.76 8.59
CA PHE A 87 2.82 20.10 8.05
C PHE A 87 1.57 20.97 7.81
N PHE A 88 0.46 20.39 7.36
CA PHE A 88 -0.80 21.10 7.12
C PHE A 88 -1.61 21.38 8.40
N HIS A 89 -1.23 20.79 9.54
CA HIS A 89 -1.94 20.84 10.82
C HIS A 89 -1.07 21.40 11.96
N MET A 90 0.02 22.11 11.64
CA MET A 90 0.88 22.72 12.64
C MET A 90 0.12 23.77 13.48
N GLU A 91 0.22 23.65 14.79
CA GLU A 91 -0.21 24.67 15.75
C GLU A 91 1.03 25.37 16.31
N ASP A 92 1.09 26.70 16.27
CA ASP A 92 2.23 27.50 16.75
C ASP A 92 3.60 27.01 16.19
N MET A 93 3.62 26.58 14.92
CA MET A 93 4.81 26.02 14.25
C MET A 93 5.32 24.73 14.90
N GLN A 94 4.47 24.02 15.64
CA GLN A 94 4.82 22.76 16.30
C GLN A 94 3.90 21.61 15.88
N ILE A 95 4.46 20.44 15.71
CA ILE A 95 3.78 19.15 15.54
C ILE A 95 3.84 18.44 16.88
N ARG A 96 2.68 18.12 17.46
CA ARG A 96 2.57 17.40 18.72
C ARG A 96 2.55 15.89 18.46
N ILE A 97 3.68 15.22 18.63
CA ILE A 97 3.80 13.77 18.36
C ILE A 97 2.97 12.98 19.37
N THR A 98 2.04 12.19 18.85
CA THR A 98 1.12 11.32 19.61
C THR A 98 1.18 9.91 19.07
N LYS A 99 0.61 8.93 19.82
CA LYS A 99 0.48 7.54 19.35
C LYS A 99 -0.40 7.44 18.11
N LYS A 100 -1.41 8.30 17.98
CA LYS A 100 -2.27 8.37 16.79
C LYS A 100 -1.47 8.77 15.55
N LEU A 101 -0.62 9.78 15.64
CA LEU A 101 0.23 10.21 14.52
C LEU A 101 1.25 9.12 14.13
N LEU A 102 1.75 8.34 15.10
CA LEU A 102 2.60 7.19 14.79
C LEU A 102 1.84 6.12 14.00
N LEU A 103 0.60 5.84 14.38
CA LEU A 103 -0.29 4.94 13.62
C LEU A 103 -0.52 5.43 12.19
N GLU A 104 -0.82 6.71 12.01
CA GLU A 104 -1.01 7.32 10.69
C GLU A 104 0.27 7.25 9.83
N ALA A 105 1.44 7.42 10.46
CA ALA A 105 2.73 7.26 9.79
C ALA A 105 3.02 5.80 9.39
N ASP A 106 2.62 4.82 10.22
CA ASP A 106 2.67 3.39 9.87
C ASP A 106 1.77 3.10 8.65
N ILE A 107 0.55 3.65 8.62
CA ILE A 107 -0.38 3.53 7.50
C ILE A 107 0.24 4.13 6.22
N MET A 108 0.88 5.30 6.30
CA MET A 108 1.59 5.88 5.16
C MET A 108 2.78 5.02 4.72
N SER A 109 3.43 4.30 5.64
CA SER A 109 4.49 3.36 5.29
C SER A 109 3.96 2.22 4.41
N ALA A 110 2.73 1.74 4.64
CA ALA A 110 2.10 0.74 3.77
C ALA A 110 2.04 1.21 2.31
N THR A 111 1.74 2.49 2.05
CA THR A 111 1.69 3.07 0.70
C THR A 111 3.02 2.87 -0.03
N VAL A 112 4.12 3.24 0.61
CA VAL A 112 5.48 3.13 0.04
C VAL A 112 5.91 1.67 -0.10
N LEU A 113 5.52 0.80 0.84
CA LEU A 113 5.83 -0.64 0.76
C LEU A 113 5.05 -1.33 -0.37
N ILE A 114 3.86 -0.84 -0.72
CA ILE A 114 3.14 -1.28 -1.92
C ILE A 114 3.94 -0.93 -3.17
N THR A 115 4.42 0.30 -3.29
CA THR A 115 5.31 0.71 -4.39
C THR A 115 6.59 -0.13 -4.42
N PHE A 116 7.21 -0.39 -3.26
CA PHE A 116 8.36 -1.28 -3.17
C PHE A 116 8.04 -2.67 -3.73
N GLY A 117 6.85 -3.21 -3.45
CA GLY A 117 6.37 -4.48 -4.01
C GLY A 117 6.34 -4.49 -5.54
N ALA A 118 5.86 -3.42 -6.18
CA ALA A 118 5.88 -3.30 -7.64
C ALA A 118 7.30 -3.33 -8.21
N LEU A 119 8.25 -2.71 -7.50
CA LEU A 119 9.64 -2.51 -7.92
C LEU A 119 10.62 -3.52 -7.34
N LEU A 120 10.14 -4.54 -6.65
CA LEU A 120 10.94 -5.52 -5.94
C LEU A 120 11.96 -6.20 -6.86
N GLY A 121 13.24 -6.07 -6.52
CA GLY A 121 14.36 -6.62 -7.31
C GLY A 121 14.67 -5.90 -8.62
N LEU A 122 13.93 -4.84 -8.97
CA LEU A 122 14.10 -4.07 -10.20
C LEU A 122 14.93 -2.80 -10.02
N THR A 123 14.97 -2.26 -8.81
CA THR A 123 15.60 -0.97 -8.51
C THR A 123 16.68 -1.13 -7.46
N SER A 124 17.68 -0.24 -7.50
CA SER A 124 18.74 -0.18 -6.50
C SER A 124 18.22 0.42 -5.18
N GLY A 125 18.95 0.21 -4.06
CA GLY A 125 18.64 0.82 -2.79
C GLY A 125 18.58 2.36 -2.85
N PRO A 126 19.54 3.08 -3.45
CA PRO A 126 19.44 4.53 -3.64
C PRO A 126 18.22 4.99 -4.46
N GLN A 127 17.80 4.23 -5.48
CA GLN A 127 16.56 4.51 -6.20
C GLN A 127 15.35 4.37 -5.29
N LEU A 128 15.26 3.29 -4.50
CA LEU A 128 14.16 3.06 -3.56
C LEU A 128 14.05 4.16 -2.52
N LEU A 129 15.18 4.60 -1.94
CA LEU A 129 15.20 5.69 -0.95
C LEU A 129 14.69 7.00 -1.55
N PHE A 130 15.15 7.35 -2.76
CA PHE A 130 14.68 8.55 -3.47
C PHE A 130 13.17 8.47 -3.77
N ILE A 131 12.71 7.34 -4.31
CA ILE A 131 11.29 7.09 -4.61
C ILE A 131 10.45 7.24 -3.35
N ALA A 132 10.86 6.63 -2.24
CA ALA A 132 10.15 6.69 -0.97
C ALA A 132 10.03 8.10 -0.39
N ILE A 133 11.07 8.94 -0.49
CA ILE A 133 11.03 10.33 -0.04
C ILE A 133 9.98 11.13 -0.81
N ILE A 134 9.96 11.00 -2.13
CA ILE A 134 9.00 11.71 -2.99
C ILE A 134 7.59 11.18 -2.78
N GLU A 135 7.44 9.86 -2.77
CA GLU A 135 6.15 9.21 -2.60
C GLU A 135 5.49 9.56 -1.28
N THR A 136 6.23 9.55 -0.17
CA THR A 136 5.71 9.91 1.15
C THR A 136 5.14 11.33 1.15
N ALA A 137 5.88 12.33 0.65
CA ALA A 137 5.42 13.71 0.62
C ALA A 137 4.15 13.88 -0.21
N LEU A 138 4.07 13.20 -1.36
CA LEU A 138 2.93 13.32 -2.27
C LEU A 138 1.76 12.43 -1.86
N GLY A 139 2.02 11.28 -1.22
CA GLY A 139 0.99 10.45 -0.58
C GLY A 139 0.31 11.19 0.57
N CYS A 140 1.08 11.87 1.42
CA CYS A 140 0.52 12.73 2.48
C CYS A 140 -0.30 13.90 1.88
N THR A 141 0.16 14.49 0.78
CA THR A 141 -0.61 15.53 0.07
C THR A 141 -1.92 14.96 -0.50
N ASN A 142 -1.88 13.76 -1.11
CA ASN A 142 -3.07 13.09 -1.61
C ASN A 142 -4.07 12.75 -0.48
N LEU A 143 -3.56 12.27 0.66
CA LEU A 143 -4.37 12.00 1.84
C LEU A 143 -5.08 13.27 2.32
N TYR A 144 -4.34 14.38 2.46
CA TYR A 144 -4.91 15.68 2.80
C TYR A 144 -6.00 16.14 1.81
N LEU A 145 -5.80 15.93 0.50
CA LEU A 145 -6.83 16.23 -0.50
C LEU A 145 -8.08 15.37 -0.30
N CYS A 146 -7.93 14.08 -0.02
CA CYS A 146 -9.06 13.17 0.20
C CYS A 146 -9.83 13.53 1.47
N GLU A 147 -9.15 13.74 2.58
CA GLU A 147 -9.75 13.93 3.90
C GLU A 147 -10.21 15.38 4.13
N ALA A 148 -9.32 16.36 3.94
CA ALA A 148 -9.61 17.74 4.29
C ALA A 148 -10.30 18.52 3.17
N VAL A 149 -9.94 18.27 1.88
CA VAL A 149 -10.49 19.04 0.76
C VAL A 149 -11.75 18.40 0.20
N PHE A 150 -11.72 17.10 -0.10
CA PHE A 150 -12.88 16.39 -0.63
C PHE A 150 -13.81 15.88 0.46
N GLN A 151 -13.31 15.69 1.68
CA GLN A 151 -14.03 15.15 2.83
C GLN A 151 -14.73 13.84 2.45
N VAL A 152 -13.95 12.89 1.94
CA VAL A 152 -14.45 11.56 1.59
C VAL A 152 -14.24 10.59 2.73
N SER A 153 -15.06 9.56 2.81
CA SER A 153 -14.85 8.44 3.72
C SER A 153 -14.06 7.35 3.02
N ASP A 154 -12.91 6.97 3.61
CA ASP A 154 -11.99 5.93 3.10
C ASP A 154 -11.23 5.31 4.28
N ILE A 155 -11.93 4.80 5.29
CA ILE A 155 -11.37 4.40 6.59
C ILE A 155 -10.24 3.37 6.48
N GLY A 156 -10.35 2.42 5.57
CA GLY A 156 -9.31 1.41 5.29
C GLY A 156 -8.30 1.83 4.23
N GLY A 157 -8.31 3.11 3.79
CA GLY A 157 -7.31 3.66 2.87
C GLY A 157 -7.30 3.04 1.47
N SER A 158 -8.43 2.47 1.01
CA SER A 158 -8.46 1.82 -0.32
C SER A 158 -8.19 2.80 -1.45
N ILE A 159 -8.66 4.04 -1.33
CA ILE A 159 -8.41 5.12 -2.28
C ILE A 159 -7.04 5.73 -2.03
N ALA A 160 -6.85 6.33 -0.83
CA ALA A 160 -5.72 7.19 -0.53
C ALA A 160 -4.39 6.43 -0.34
N ILE A 161 -4.44 5.17 0.10
CA ILE A 161 -3.27 4.34 0.42
C ILE A 161 -3.04 3.28 -0.65
N HIS A 162 -3.99 2.33 -0.81
CA HIS A 162 -3.79 1.17 -1.67
C HIS A 162 -3.79 1.51 -3.16
N THR A 163 -4.75 2.30 -3.63
CA THR A 163 -4.78 2.78 -5.03
C THR A 163 -3.59 3.68 -5.31
N PHE A 164 -3.28 4.62 -4.41
CA PHE A 164 -2.15 5.53 -4.60
C PHE A 164 -0.83 4.76 -4.72
N GLY A 165 -0.45 3.93 -3.73
CA GLY A 165 0.80 3.19 -3.73
C GLY A 165 0.95 2.26 -4.92
N ALA A 166 -0.12 1.51 -5.28
CA ALA A 166 -0.09 0.62 -6.43
C ALA A 166 0.16 1.37 -7.75
N TYR A 167 -0.59 2.42 -8.03
CA TYR A 167 -0.46 3.15 -9.29
C TYR A 167 0.75 4.10 -9.31
N PHE A 168 1.24 4.57 -8.18
CA PHE A 168 2.52 5.26 -8.10
C PHE A 168 3.67 4.30 -8.48
N GLY A 169 3.72 3.11 -7.88
CA GLY A 169 4.71 2.09 -8.20
C GLY A 169 4.67 1.65 -9.66
N LEU A 170 3.46 1.45 -10.21
CA LEU A 170 3.28 1.14 -11.63
C LEU A 170 3.68 2.30 -12.54
N GLY A 171 3.43 3.55 -12.13
CA GLY A 171 3.91 4.75 -12.81
C GLY A 171 5.44 4.78 -12.90
N VAL A 172 6.12 4.52 -11.77
CA VAL A 172 7.60 4.38 -11.74
C VAL A 172 8.04 3.27 -12.69
N SER A 173 7.44 2.08 -12.59
CA SER A 173 7.77 0.94 -13.44
C SER A 173 7.58 1.24 -14.93
N ALA A 174 6.48 1.91 -15.30
CA ALA A 174 6.20 2.34 -16.66
C ALA A 174 7.27 3.31 -17.19
N ALA A 175 7.75 4.25 -16.33
CA ALA A 175 8.85 5.15 -16.68
C ALA A 175 10.15 4.41 -16.89
N LEU A 176 10.46 3.44 -16.05
CA LEU A 176 11.70 2.64 -16.15
C LEU A 176 11.72 1.75 -17.41
N ARG A 177 10.54 1.33 -17.90
CA ARG A 177 10.38 0.48 -19.11
C ARG A 177 11.27 -0.76 -19.10
N MET A 178 11.26 -1.47 -18.01
CA MET A 178 12.08 -2.67 -17.85
C MET A 178 11.42 -3.83 -18.57
N LYS A 179 12.07 -4.29 -19.65
CA LYS A 179 11.65 -5.52 -20.33
C LYS A 179 12.12 -6.74 -19.54
N LYS A 180 11.31 -7.78 -19.52
CA LYS A 180 11.71 -9.09 -19.04
C LYS A 180 12.64 -9.70 -20.08
N VAL A 181 13.89 -9.96 -19.70
CA VAL A 181 14.90 -10.54 -20.59
C VAL A 181 15.14 -11.97 -20.16
N ASP A 182 15.09 -12.89 -21.10
CA ASP A 182 15.44 -14.28 -20.82
C ASP A 182 16.94 -14.38 -20.55
N PRO A 183 17.34 -15.03 -19.44
CA PRO A 183 18.75 -15.21 -19.15
C PRO A 183 19.43 -16.05 -20.24
N PRO A 184 20.75 -15.92 -20.42
CA PRO A 184 21.51 -16.79 -21.31
C PRO A 184 21.25 -18.27 -21.02
N GLN A 185 21.40 -19.13 -22.03
CA GLN A 185 21.17 -20.56 -21.88
C GLN A 185 22.03 -21.15 -20.74
N GLY A 186 21.40 -21.85 -19.81
CA GLY A 186 22.06 -22.43 -18.63
C GLY A 186 22.11 -21.52 -17.41
N VAL A 187 21.68 -20.26 -17.52
CA VAL A 187 21.55 -19.33 -16.37
C VAL A 187 20.14 -19.40 -15.80
N GLN A 188 20.04 -19.60 -14.50
CA GLN A 188 18.75 -19.69 -13.82
C GLN A 188 18.06 -18.31 -13.74
N ARG A 189 16.77 -18.24 -14.07
CA ARG A 189 15.94 -17.05 -13.82
C ARG A 189 15.84 -16.79 -12.31
N LEU A 190 16.02 -15.53 -11.90
CA LEU A 190 15.93 -15.11 -10.50
C LEU A 190 14.59 -14.47 -10.13
N ASP A 191 13.78 -14.10 -11.13
CA ASP A 191 12.46 -13.44 -10.99
C ASP A 191 11.31 -14.39 -10.57
N GLY A 192 11.64 -15.57 -10.07
CA GLY A 192 10.68 -16.58 -9.65
C GLY A 192 10.94 -17.11 -8.24
N PRO A 193 9.97 -17.82 -7.68
CA PRO A 193 10.03 -18.35 -6.34
C PRO A 193 10.84 -19.65 -6.25
N SER A 194 11.05 -20.08 -5.00
CA SER A 194 11.41 -21.43 -4.60
C SER A 194 10.40 -21.91 -3.56
N TYR A 195 10.38 -23.21 -3.30
CA TYR A 195 9.51 -23.77 -2.26
C TYR A 195 9.71 -23.11 -0.89
N VAL A 196 10.97 -22.82 -0.51
CA VAL A 196 11.31 -22.17 0.76
C VAL A 196 10.86 -20.72 0.77
N SER A 197 11.15 -19.96 -0.29
CA SER A 197 10.77 -18.55 -0.36
C SER A 197 9.25 -18.34 -0.39
N ASP A 198 8.51 -19.21 -1.07
CA ASP A 198 7.03 -19.20 -1.03
C ASP A 198 6.48 -19.49 0.36
N THR A 199 7.04 -20.51 1.03
CA THR A 199 6.64 -20.84 2.41
C THR A 199 6.95 -19.67 3.38
N THR A 200 8.07 -18.99 3.17
CA THR A 200 8.44 -17.82 3.97
C THR A 200 7.50 -16.64 3.70
N ALA A 201 7.14 -16.41 2.43
CA ALA A 201 6.20 -15.36 2.06
C ALA A 201 4.79 -15.58 2.65
N MET A 202 4.36 -16.84 2.81
CA MET A 202 3.09 -17.18 3.47
C MET A 202 3.00 -16.68 4.92
N ILE A 203 4.13 -16.55 5.63
CA ILE A 203 4.15 -15.93 6.96
C ILE A 203 3.61 -14.51 6.87
N GLY A 204 4.10 -13.71 5.93
CA GLY A 204 3.62 -12.35 5.69
C GLY A 204 2.15 -12.30 5.33
N SER A 205 1.69 -13.17 4.42
CA SER A 205 0.27 -13.25 4.04
C SER A 205 -0.63 -13.52 5.25
N ILE A 206 -0.25 -14.45 6.12
CA ILE A 206 -1.02 -14.80 7.32
C ILE A 206 -1.06 -13.63 8.30
N PHE A 207 0.07 -12.96 8.56
CA PHE A 207 0.09 -11.79 9.44
C PHE A 207 -0.77 -10.64 8.89
N LEU A 208 -0.68 -10.34 7.60
CA LEU A 208 -1.53 -9.35 6.95
C LEU A 208 -3.00 -9.72 7.09
N TRP A 209 -3.37 -10.97 6.84
CA TRP A 209 -4.74 -11.43 6.91
C TRP A 209 -5.34 -11.31 8.31
N ILE A 210 -4.58 -11.71 9.34
CA ILE A 210 -5.04 -11.70 10.74
C ILE A 210 -5.27 -10.27 11.23
N TYR A 211 -4.37 -9.35 10.91
CA TYR A 211 -4.39 -7.98 11.43
C TYR A 211 -5.11 -6.97 10.51
N TRP A 212 -5.52 -7.36 9.32
CA TRP A 212 -6.21 -6.44 8.39
C TRP A 212 -7.50 -5.83 8.95
N PRO A 213 -8.35 -6.55 9.71
CA PRO A 213 -9.48 -5.93 10.37
C PRO A 213 -9.11 -4.79 11.32
N SER A 214 -8.02 -4.93 12.07
CA SER A 214 -7.48 -3.86 12.92
C SER A 214 -6.99 -2.67 12.10
N PHE A 215 -6.31 -2.92 10.97
CA PHE A 215 -5.84 -1.87 10.06
C PHE A 215 -7.02 -1.05 9.51
N ASN A 216 -8.04 -1.69 8.95
CA ASN A 216 -9.20 -1.00 8.37
C ASN A 216 -10.06 -0.28 9.41
N SER A 217 -9.95 -0.61 10.70
CA SER A 217 -10.73 -0.01 11.78
C SER A 217 -9.93 0.93 12.68
N ALA A 218 -8.62 1.03 12.47
CA ALA A 218 -7.69 1.73 13.37
C ALA A 218 -8.03 3.21 13.60
N LEU A 219 -8.56 3.88 12.57
CA LEU A 219 -8.91 5.31 12.61
C LEU A 219 -10.40 5.57 12.90
N SER A 220 -11.15 4.56 13.35
CA SER A 220 -12.56 4.71 13.72
C SER A 220 -12.75 5.70 14.87
N SER A 221 -13.73 6.57 14.74
CA SER A 221 -14.06 7.62 15.72
C SER A 221 -14.95 7.15 16.85
N SER A 222 -15.63 5.98 16.70
CA SER A 222 -16.52 5.40 17.70
C SER A 222 -16.36 3.88 17.83
N ASP A 223 -16.84 3.32 18.96
CA ASP A 223 -16.85 1.86 19.18
C ASP A 223 -17.73 1.12 18.18
N ALA A 224 -18.85 1.71 17.80
CA ALA A 224 -19.79 1.12 16.86
C ALA A 224 -19.20 1.08 15.44
N GLU A 225 -18.55 2.16 15.02
CA GLU A 225 -17.82 2.25 13.76
C GLU A 225 -16.68 1.23 13.72
N TYR A 226 -15.88 1.16 14.80
CA TYR A 226 -14.78 0.19 14.92
C TYR A 226 -15.28 -1.24 14.75
N GLN A 227 -16.31 -1.66 15.51
CA GLN A 227 -16.86 -3.00 15.41
C GLN A 227 -17.38 -3.32 14.01
N ARG A 228 -18.05 -2.37 13.37
CA ARG A 228 -18.59 -2.52 12.01
C ARG A 228 -17.46 -2.70 11.00
N ALA A 229 -16.41 -1.87 11.05
CA ALA A 229 -15.26 -1.98 10.17
C ALA A 229 -14.51 -3.31 10.35
N VAL A 230 -14.33 -3.78 11.59
CA VAL A 230 -13.75 -5.09 11.89
C VAL A 230 -14.58 -6.21 11.27
N VAL A 231 -15.91 -6.24 11.50
CA VAL A 231 -16.79 -7.30 11.00
C VAL A 231 -16.83 -7.33 9.49
N ASN A 232 -17.02 -6.18 8.84
CA ASN A 232 -17.08 -6.09 7.38
C ASN A 232 -15.76 -6.53 6.75
N THR A 233 -14.63 -6.12 7.31
CA THR A 233 -13.30 -6.51 6.82
C THR A 233 -13.07 -8.02 6.97
N TYR A 234 -13.38 -8.57 8.14
CA TYR A 234 -13.18 -10.01 8.40
C TYR A 234 -14.01 -10.89 7.47
N LEU A 235 -15.30 -10.55 7.27
CA LEU A 235 -16.18 -11.28 6.35
C LEU A 235 -15.72 -11.18 4.89
N SER A 236 -15.29 -10.00 4.47
CA SER A 236 -14.74 -9.79 3.13
C SER A 236 -13.46 -10.59 2.89
N LEU A 237 -12.52 -10.61 3.85
CA LEU A 237 -11.30 -11.41 3.78
C LEU A 237 -11.59 -12.91 3.70
N ALA A 238 -12.49 -13.40 4.55
CA ALA A 238 -12.88 -14.81 4.54
C ALA A 238 -13.47 -15.22 3.19
N ALA A 239 -14.36 -14.40 2.63
CA ALA A 239 -14.95 -14.64 1.33
C ALA A 239 -13.93 -14.56 0.18
N ALA A 240 -13.03 -13.58 0.20
CA ALA A 240 -11.94 -13.46 -0.77
C ALA A 240 -11.00 -14.67 -0.72
N THR A 241 -10.72 -15.19 0.48
CA THR A 241 -9.89 -16.38 0.65
C THR A 241 -10.49 -17.58 -0.04
N VAL A 242 -11.74 -17.93 0.27
CA VAL A 242 -12.44 -19.06 -0.38
C VAL A 242 -12.48 -18.88 -1.89
N THR A 243 -12.79 -17.66 -2.33
CA THR A 243 -12.87 -17.31 -3.77
C THR A 243 -11.52 -17.44 -4.45
N ALA A 244 -10.44 -16.98 -3.82
CA ALA A 244 -9.08 -17.09 -4.38
C ALA A 244 -8.68 -18.55 -4.63
N PHE A 245 -8.97 -19.47 -3.71
CA PHE A 245 -8.72 -20.89 -3.91
C PHE A 245 -9.57 -21.48 -5.05
N ILE A 246 -10.88 -21.18 -5.09
CA ILE A 246 -11.78 -21.66 -6.15
C ILE A 246 -11.31 -21.17 -7.51
N VAL A 247 -11.14 -19.85 -7.67
CA VAL A 247 -10.77 -19.25 -8.96
C VAL A 247 -9.36 -19.67 -9.38
N SER A 248 -8.40 -19.76 -8.43
CA SER A 248 -7.05 -20.25 -8.70
C SER A 248 -7.08 -21.65 -9.33
N SER A 249 -7.87 -22.58 -8.78
CA SER A 249 -7.98 -23.94 -9.30
C SER A 249 -8.59 -24.01 -10.72
N ILE A 250 -9.44 -23.05 -11.07
CA ILE A 250 -10.09 -22.95 -12.38
C ILE A 250 -9.13 -22.40 -13.44
N VAL A 251 -8.37 -21.34 -13.09
CA VAL A 251 -7.55 -20.62 -14.08
C VAL A 251 -6.11 -21.12 -14.17
N ASN A 252 -5.67 -22.01 -13.26
CA ASN A 252 -4.31 -22.53 -13.27
C ASN A 252 -4.02 -23.34 -14.56
N HIS A 253 -2.77 -23.33 -14.99
CA HIS A 253 -2.31 -24.15 -16.14
C HIS A 253 -2.45 -25.64 -15.89
N GLU A 254 -2.21 -26.07 -14.64
CA GLU A 254 -2.46 -27.44 -14.19
C GLU A 254 -3.85 -27.50 -13.56
N ALA A 255 -4.80 -28.07 -14.30
CA ALA A 255 -6.21 -28.12 -13.91
C ALA A 255 -6.40 -28.66 -12.48
N GLY A 256 -7.15 -27.93 -11.66
CA GLY A 256 -7.46 -28.29 -10.30
C GLY A 256 -6.36 -28.01 -9.27
N LYS A 257 -5.20 -27.46 -9.67
CA LYS A 257 -4.14 -27.06 -8.74
C LYS A 257 -4.25 -25.56 -8.37
N PHE A 258 -3.71 -25.23 -7.21
CA PHE A 258 -3.61 -23.84 -6.74
C PHE A 258 -2.27 -23.23 -7.15
N ASP A 259 -2.29 -21.93 -7.43
CA ASP A 259 -1.09 -21.13 -7.60
C ASP A 259 -0.77 -20.43 -6.27
N MET A 260 0.49 -20.53 -5.81
CA MET A 260 0.87 -19.96 -4.52
C MET A 260 0.83 -18.43 -4.52
N VAL A 261 1.11 -17.79 -5.65
CA VAL A 261 0.99 -16.33 -5.79
C VAL A 261 -0.46 -15.88 -5.57
N HIS A 262 -1.43 -16.62 -6.12
CA HIS A 262 -2.85 -16.34 -5.87
C HIS A 262 -3.20 -16.53 -4.39
N VAL A 263 -2.72 -17.60 -3.75
CA VAL A 263 -2.99 -17.85 -2.33
C VAL A 263 -2.37 -16.78 -1.44
N GLN A 264 -1.14 -16.37 -1.71
CA GLN A 264 -0.44 -15.35 -0.93
C GLN A 264 -1.09 -13.97 -1.01
N ASN A 265 -1.65 -13.61 -2.16
CA ASN A 265 -2.07 -12.24 -2.46
C ASN A 265 -3.59 -12.09 -2.57
N SER A 266 -4.25 -12.92 -3.40
CA SER A 266 -5.68 -12.74 -3.67
C SER A 266 -6.58 -13.04 -2.46
N THR A 267 -6.07 -13.80 -1.48
CA THR A 267 -6.74 -13.99 -0.18
C THR A 267 -6.84 -12.70 0.63
N LEU A 268 -5.92 -11.75 0.39
CA LEU A 268 -5.86 -10.45 1.06
C LEU A 268 -6.70 -9.38 0.34
N ALA A 269 -7.03 -9.60 -0.94
CA ALA A 269 -7.74 -8.62 -1.77
C ALA A 269 -9.09 -8.18 -1.19
N GLY A 270 -9.73 -9.04 -0.37
CA GLY A 270 -10.96 -8.70 0.34
C GLY A 270 -10.80 -7.56 1.34
N GLY A 271 -9.64 -7.45 1.99
CA GLY A 271 -9.32 -6.38 2.92
C GLY A 271 -9.23 -5.02 2.23
N VAL A 272 -8.59 -4.98 1.06
CA VAL A 272 -8.53 -3.77 0.23
C VAL A 272 -9.91 -3.49 -0.39
N GLY A 273 -10.58 -4.51 -0.91
CA GLY A 273 -11.86 -4.37 -1.63
C GLY A 273 -12.99 -3.80 -0.78
N VAL A 274 -12.94 -3.96 0.53
CA VAL A 274 -13.95 -3.42 1.46
C VAL A 274 -13.49 -2.13 2.15
N GLY A 275 -12.19 -1.78 2.10
CA GLY A 275 -11.61 -0.77 2.98
C GLY A 275 -12.28 0.61 2.90
N ALA A 276 -12.60 1.11 1.70
CA ALA A 276 -13.28 2.41 1.55
C ALA A 276 -14.73 2.42 2.07
N VAL A 277 -15.32 1.25 2.30
CA VAL A 277 -16.71 1.09 2.79
C VAL A 277 -16.80 0.28 4.07
N ALA A 278 -15.66 0.01 4.71
CA ALA A 278 -15.61 -0.87 5.88
C ALA A 278 -16.45 -0.35 7.05
N ASN A 279 -16.52 0.96 7.23
CA ASN A 279 -17.33 1.62 8.25
C ASN A 279 -18.76 1.96 7.81
N PHE A 280 -19.14 1.70 6.55
CA PHE A 280 -20.50 1.99 6.06
C PHE A 280 -21.51 1.00 6.64
N PHE A 281 -22.78 1.40 6.67
CA PHE A 281 -23.91 0.56 7.07
C PHE A 281 -24.28 -0.42 5.93
N ILE A 282 -23.30 -1.19 5.46
CA ILE A 282 -23.53 -2.31 4.56
C ILE A 282 -23.95 -3.55 5.34
N SER A 283 -24.71 -4.44 4.71
CA SER A 283 -25.06 -5.70 5.37
C SER A 283 -23.87 -6.68 5.40
N PRO A 284 -23.83 -7.63 6.34
CA PRO A 284 -22.82 -8.71 6.34
C PRO A 284 -22.76 -9.49 5.01
N GLY A 285 -23.93 -9.69 4.38
CA GLY A 285 -23.99 -10.30 3.04
C GLY A 285 -23.33 -9.46 1.96
N ALA A 286 -23.45 -8.14 2.02
CA ALA A 286 -22.75 -7.23 1.11
C ALA A 286 -21.23 -7.29 1.32
N ALA A 287 -20.76 -7.34 2.56
CA ALA A 287 -19.32 -7.51 2.86
C ALA A 287 -18.76 -8.82 2.26
N ILE A 288 -19.49 -9.93 2.35
CA ILE A 288 -19.15 -11.21 1.71
C ILE A 288 -19.11 -11.06 0.18
N ALA A 289 -20.13 -10.42 -0.41
CA ALA A 289 -20.19 -10.21 -1.86
C ALA A 289 -19.02 -9.36 -2.37
N ILE A 290 -18.62 -8.32 -1.62
CA ILE A 290 -17.45 -7.49 -1.90
C ILE A 290 -16.18 -8.35 -1.89
N GLY A 291 -16.01 -9.21 -0.89
CA GLY A 291 -14.87 -10.12 -0.78
C GLY A 291 -14.79 -11.11 -1.95
N ILE A 292 -15.93 -11.68 -2.36
CA ILE A 292 -16.01 -12.54 -3.56
C ILE A 292 -15.54 -11.76 -4.79
N GLY A 293 -16.07 -10.56 -5.01
CA GLY A 293 -15.70 -9.71 -6.14
C GLY A 293 -14.20 -9.37 -6.16
N ALA A 294 -13.64 -8.99 -5.01
CA ALA A 294 -12.23 -8.69 -4.86
C ALA A 294 -11.33 -9.91 -5.14
N GLY A 295 -11.70 -11.09 -4.62
CA GLY A 295 -10.97 -12.33 -4.86
C GLY A 295 -10.94 -12.73 -6.33
N VAL A 296 -12.09 -12.67 -7.03
CA VAL A 296 -12.17 -12.93 -8.48
C VAL A 296 -11.30 -11.93 -9.25
N LEU A 297 -11.47 -10.63 -8.96
CA LEU A 297 -10.75 -9.55 -9.63
C LEU A 297 -9.24 -9.73 -9.50
N SER A 298 -8.76 -10.04 -8.30
CA SER A 298 -7.35 -10.23 -8.00
C SER A 298 -6.75 -11.42 -8.76
N VAL A 299 -7.34 -12.60 -8.67
CA VAL A 299 -6.84 -13.81 -9.38
C VAL A 299 -6.85 -13.61 -10.89
N CYS A 300 -7.93 -13.01 -11.44
CA CYS A 300 -8.00 -12.69 -12.86
C CYS A 300 -6.93 -11.67 -13.28
N GLY A 301 -6.60 -10.73 -12.42
CA GLY A 301 -5.51 -9.78 -12.62
C GLY A 301 -4.16 -10.47 -12.78
N TYR A 302 -3.81 -11.38 -11.87
CA TYR A 302 -2.59 -12.20 -11.99
C TYR A 302 -2.55 -13.00 -13.27
N LYS A 303 -3.66 -13.63 -13.62
CA LYS A 303 -3.73 -14.51 -14.80
C LYS A 303 -3.66 -13.78 -16.13
N TYR A 304 -4.33 -12.63 -16.24
CA TYR A 304 -4.55 -11.97 -17.55
C TYR A 304 -3.91 -10.59 -17.65
N LEU A 305 -3.98 -9.78 -16.60
CA LEU A 305 -3.56 -8.38 -16.68
C LEU A 305 -2.06 -8.21 -16.45
N THR A 306 -1.46 -8.93 -15.49
CA THR A 306 -0.01 -8.89 -15.26
C THR A 306 0.77 -9.24 -16.54
N PRO A 307 0.49 -10.35 -17.25
CA PRO A 307 1.18 -10.65 -18.50
C PRO A 307 0.92 -9.63 -19.62
N ALA A 308 -0.23 -8.95 -19.60
CA ALA A 308 -0.55 -7.90 -20.55
C ALA A 308 0.29 -6.64 -20.27
N MET A 309 0.42 -6.21 -19.02
CA MET A 309 1.25 -5.06 -18.62
C MET A 309 2.72 -5.28 -18.95
N GLU A 310 3.24 -6.48 -18.73
CA GLU A 310 4.63 -6.85 -19.07
C GLU A 310 4.96 -6.65 -20.56
N LYS A 311 4.00 -6.87 -21.46
CA LYS A 311 4.18 -6.61 -22.90
C LYS A 311 4.44 -5.14 -23.22
N PHE A 312 3.95 -4.24 -22.39
CA PHE A 312 4.18 -2.79 -22.49
C PHE A 312 5.42 -2.33 -21.71
N GLY A 313 6.15 -3.26 -21.09
CA GLY A 313 7.33 -2.96 -20.28
C GLY A 313 7.00 -2.42 -18.88
N ILE A 314 5.78 -2.63 -18.40
CA ILE A 314 5.35 -2.33 -17.03
C ILE A 314 5.53 -3.62 -16.22
N GLN A 315 6.55 -3.65 -15.38
CA GLN A 315 6.80 -4.76 -14.47
C GLN A 315 6.08 -4.51 -13.15
N ASP A 316 5.50 -5.55 -12.60
CA ASP A 316 4.82 -5.55 -11.31
C ASP A 316 5.23 -6.82 -10.57
N THR A 317 6.34 -6.77 -9.84
CA THR A 317 7.00 -7.98 -9.31
C THR A 317 6.12 -8.72 -8.31
N CYS A 318 5.49 -8.02 -7.37
CA CYS A 318 4.57 -8.64 -6.38
C CYS A 318 3.13 -8.74 -6.89
N GLY A 319 2.80 -8.10 -8.02
CA GLY A 319 1.42 -8.00 -8.47
C GLY A 319 0.59 -7.03 -7.64
N VAL A 320 1.16 -5.89 -7.27
CA VAL A 320 0.48 -4.89 -6.43
C VAL A 320 -0.76 -4.31 -7.10
N ASN A 321 -0.80 -4.30 -8.45
CA ASN A 321 -2.02 -3.97 -9.18
C ASN A 321 -3.17 -4.91 -8.82
N ASN A 322 -2.87 -6.20 -8.66
CA ASN A 322 -3.89 -7.23 -8.45
C ASN A 322 -4.34 -7.34 -6.99
N LEU A 323 -3.43 -7.04 -6.05
CA LEU A 323 -3.75 -7.06 -4.61
C LEU A 323 -4.28 -5.71 -4.12
N HIS A 324 -3.70 -4.59 -4.56
CA HIS A 324 -3.97 -3.24 -4.03
C HIS A 324 -4.67 -2.33 -5.05
N GLY A 325 -4.13 -2.21 -6.27
CA GLY A 325 -4.62 -1.26 -7.27
C GLY A 325 -6.05 -1.52 -7.70
N MET A 326 -6.32 -2.66 -8.32
CA MET A 326 -7.68 -3.00 -8.78
C MET A 326 -8.69 -3.17 -7.64
N PRO A 327 -8.38 -3.89 -6.53
CA PRO A 327 -9.28 -3.94 -5.39
C PRO A 327 -9.51 -2.58 -4.73
N GLY A 328 -8.50 -1.68 -4.73
CA GLY A 328 -8.64 -0.31 -4.24
C GLY A 328 -9.60 0.53 -5.09
N VAL A 329 -9.44 0.49 -6.43
CA VAL A 329 -10.37 1.13 -7.36
C VAL A 329 -11.78 0.54 -7.22
N TYR A 330 -11.90 -0.77 -7.11
CA TYR A 330 -13.17 -1.45 -6.88
C TYR A 330 -13.84 -0.95 -5.59
N SER A 331 -13.10 -0.87 -4.48
CA SER A 331 -13.58 -0.34 -3.21
C SER A 331 -14.01 1.13 -3.32
N GLY A 332 -13.19 1.95 -4.00
CA GLY A 332 -13.52 3.35 -4.27
C GLY A 332 -14.81 3.51 -5.08
N LEU A 333 -15.02 2.68 -6.11
CA LEU A 333 -16.27 2.68 -6.88
C LEU A 333 -17.46 2.21 -6.03
N LEU A 334 -17.27 1.25 -5.14
CA LEU A 334 -18.29 0.84 -4.19
C LEU A 334 -18.63 1.98 -3.21
N SER A 335 -17.65 2.76 -2.77
CA SER A 335 -17.90 3.93 -1.92
C SER A 335 -18.75 4.98 -2.65
N VAL A 336 -18.52 5.19 -3.94
CA VAL A 336 -19.40 6.03 -4.79
C VAL A 336 -20.81 5.47 -4.81
N PHE A 337 -20.95 4.17 -5.10
CA PHE A 337 -22.25 3.51 -5.19
C PHE A 337 -23.04 3.61 -3.88
N PHE A 338 -22.43 3.21 -2.77
CA PHE A 338 -23.12 3.22 -1.48
C PHE A 338 -23.41 4.64 -0.97
N ALA A 339 -22.59 5.64 -1.33
CA ALA A 339 -22.81 7.02 -0.94
C ALA A 339 -24.15 7.58 -1.45
N PHE A 340 -24.67 7.11 -2.58
CA PHE A 340 -25.99 7.52 -3.08
C PHE A 340 -27.15 7.11 -2.17
N PHE A 341 -26.97 6.11 -1.33
CA PHE A 341 -28.02 5.54 -0.47
C PHE A 341 -27.90 5.98 1.00
N ILE A 342 -26.99 6.91 1.30
CA ILE A 342 -26.82 7.44 2.67
C ILE A 342 -28.02 8.32 3.02
N THR A 343 -28.63 8.02 4.17
CA THR A 343 -29.72 8.82 4.74
C THR A 343 -29.50 9.08 6.22
N SER A 344 -30.00 10.21 6.72
CA SER A 344 -29.96 10.52 8.15
C SER A 344 -30.74 9.49 8.98
N GLU A 345 -31.76 8.85 8.41
CA GLU A 345 -32.52 7.80 9.08
C GLU A 345 -31.68 6.56 9.35
N THR A 346 -30.82 6.17 8.37
CA THR A 346 -29.96 4.98 8.48
C THR A 346 -28.74 5.21 9.37
N TYR A 347 -28.09 6.37 9.23
CA TYR A 347 -26.81 6.66 9.91
C TYR A 347 -26.99 7.37 11.27
N GLY A 348 -28.13 8.07 11.49
CA GLY A 348 -28.37 8.79 12.73
C GLY A 348 -27.24 9.76 13.08
N SER A 349 -26.79 9.73 14.32
CA SER A 349 -25.68 10.56 14.82
C SER A 349 -24.30 10.15 14.28
N GLU A 350 -24.15 8.96 13.70
CA GLU A 350 -22.86 8.54 13.12
C GLU A 350 -22.59 9.17 11.75
N MET A 351 -23.60 9.80 11.14
CA MET A 351 -23.42 10.44 9.82
C MET A 351 -22.36 11.53 9.84
N GLU A 352 -22.31 12.34 10.88
CA GLU A 352 -21.34 13.44 11.04
C GLU A 352 -19.91 12.92 11.22
N HIS A 353 -19.73 11.72 11.76
CA HIS A 353 -18.42 11.11 11.99
C HIS A 353 -17.89 10.38 10.76
N ILE A 354 -18.78 9.72 9.99
CA ILE A 354 -18.40 8.92 8.81
C ILE A 354 -18.34 9.80 7.57
N PHE A 355 -19.21 10.82 7.49
CA PHE A 355 -19.36 11.75 6.37
C PHE A 355 -19.48 13.18 6.88
N GLU A 356 -18.39 13.74 7.36
CA GLU A 356 -18.33 15.07 7.99
C GLU A 356 -19.09 16.14 7.17
N ALA A 357 -18.82 16.22 5.87
CA ALA A 357 -19.47 17.19 5.00
C ALA A 357 -21.00 16.97 4.84
N MET A 358 -21.50 15.75 5.06
CA MET A 358 -22.95 15.51 5.06
C MET A 358 -23.60 16.00 6.34
N GLY A 359 -22.89 15.95 7.47
CA GLY A 359 -23.30 16.62 8.72
C GLY A 359 -23.45 18.12 8.54
N GLU A 360 -22.64 18.73 7.69
CA GLU A 360 -22.69 20.15 7.31
C GLU A 360 -23.70 20.46 6.20
N GLY A 361 -24.44 19.47 5.69
CA GLY A 361 -25.53 19.65 4.72
C GLY A 361 -25.21 19.21 3.28
N ARG A 362 -24.06 18.55 3.03
CA ARG A 362 -23.77 17.94 1.72
C ARG A 362 -24.78 16.83 1.44
N SER A 363 -25.36 16.81 0.24
CA SER A 363 -26.29 15.74 -0.17
C SER A 363 -25.58 14.44 -0.51
N ALA A 364 -26.26 13.30 -0.39
CA ALA A 364 -25.76 11.98 -0.73
C ALA A 364 -25.19 11.88 -2.17
N GLY A 365 -25.92 12.45 -3.15
CA GLY A 365 -25.46 12.49 -4.53
C GLY A 365 -24.19 13.32 -4.71
N VAL A 366 -24.05 14.44 -4.00
CA VAL A 366 -22.82 15.26 -4.02
C VAL A 366 -21.68 14.54 -3.32
N GLN A 367 -21.94 13.86 -2.18
CA GLN A 367 -20.93 13.03 -1.52
C GLN A 367 -20.40 11.93 -2.44
N ALA A 368 -21.28 11.23 -3.18
CA ALA A 368 -20.88 10.24 -4.16
C ALA A 368 -19.96 10.82 -5.26
N LEU A 369 -20.25 12.04 -5.74
CA LEU A 369 -19.38 12.72 -6.70
C LEU A 369 -18.01 13.07 -6.11
N PHE A 370 -17.94 13.44 -4.84
CA PHE A 370 -16.66 13.70 -4.18
C PHE A 370 -15.86 12.41 -3.95
N GLN A 371 -16.51 11.27 -3.62
CA GLN A 371 -15.87 9.95 -3.58
C GLN A 371 -15.21 9.61 -4.93
N LEU A 372 -15.95 9.84 -6.04
CA LEU A 372 -15.42 9.63 -7.38
C LEU A 372 -14.28 10.60 -7.72
N ALA A 373 -14.43 11.88 -7.36
CA ALA A 373 -13.40 12.89 -7.59
C ALA A 373 -12.09 12.54 -6.85
N ALA A 374 -12.17 12.09 -5.59
CA ALA A 374 -11.02 11.64 -4.82
C ALA A 374 -10.33 10.44 -5.48
N LEU A 375 -11.10 9.43 -5.92
CA LEU A 375 -10.56 8.25 -6.60
C LEU A 375 -9.81 8.64 -7.89
N ILE A 376 -10.43 9.49 -8.73
CA ILE A 376 -9.81 9.94 -9.99
C ILE A 376 -8.56 10.78 -9.70
N THR A 377 -8.62 11.72 -8.74
CA THR A 377 -7.50 12.57 -8.37
C THR A 377 -6.33 11.71 -7.87
N THR A 378 -6.60 10.76 -6.98
CA THR A 378 -5.60 9.81 -6.49
C THR A 378 -4.92 9.05 -7.62
N MET A 379 -5.67 8.49 -8.55
CA MET A 379 -5.11 7.76 -9.69
C MET A 379 -4.26 8.66 -10.60
N VAL A 380 -4.73 9.85 -10.92
CA VAL A 380 -4.01 10.80 -11.80
C VAL A 380 -2.70 11.26 -11.13
N LEU A 381 -2.76 11.62 -9.85
CA LEU A 381 -1.57 12.01 -9.09
C LEU A 381 -0.58 10.84 -8.99
N ALA A 382 -1.03 9.67 -8.57
CA ALA A 382 -0.17 8.51 -8.39
C ALA A 382 0.56 8.13 -9.69
N ILE A 383 -0.18 7.97 -10.79
CA ILE A 383 0.41 7.61 -12.10
C ILE A 383 1.34 8.72 -12.60
N GLY A 384 0.89 9.97 -12.59
CA GLY A 384 1.64 11.10 -13.14
C GLY A 384 2.94 11.37 -12.39
N VAL A 385 2.84 11.44 -11.07
CA VAL A 385 4.01 11.71 -10.22
C VAL A 385 4.92 10.49 -10.13
N GLY A 386 4.36 9.27 -10.03
CA GLY A 386 5.14 8.04 -10.08
C GLY A 386 5.94 7.93 -11.37
N PHE A 387 5.33 8.24 -12.52
CA PHE A 387 6.04 8.27 -13.81
C PHE A 387 7.16 9.31 -13.83
N GLY A 388 6.90 10.54 -13.35
CA GLY A 388 7.93 11.59 -13.23
C GLY A 388 9.09 11.17 -12.31
N THR A 389 8.79 10.61 -11.14
CA THR A 389 9.77 10.08 -10.19
C THR A 389 10.61 8.97 -10.82
N GLY A 390 9.98 8.07 -11.56
CA GLY A 390 10.66 7.01 -12.29
C GLY A 390 11.64 7.55 -13.35
N ILE A 391 11.29 8.62 -14.07
CA ILE A 391 12.22 9.27 -15.01
C ILE A 391 13.44 9.80 -14.28
N ILE A 392 13.26 10.52 -13.17
CA ILE A 392 14.35 11.13 -12.40
C ILE A 392 15.25 10.03 -11.80
N SER A 393 14.67 8.95 -11.32
CA SER A 393 15.40 7.85 -10.69
C SER A 393 16.36 7.10 -11.64
N LYS A 394 16.23 7.30 -12.96
CA LYS A 394 17.21 6.77 -13.95
C LYS A 394 18.57 7.47 -13.90
N ALA A 395 18.68 8.61 -13.23
CA ALA A 395 19.92 9.36 -13.19
C ALA A 395 21.05 8.51 -12.54
N PRO A 396 22.29 8.56 -13.10
CA PRO A 396 23.40 7.74 -12.60
C PRO A 396 23.73 7.91 -11.12
N ILE A 397 23.37 9.04 -10.53
CA ILE A 397 23.54 9.32 -9.09
C ILE A 397 22.79 8.31 -8.21
N PHE A 398 21.71 7.72 -8.70
CA PHE A 398 20.93 6.70 -7.99
C PHE A 398 21.41 5.27 -8.27
N SER A 399 22.53 5.09 -9.01
CA SER A 399 23.12 3.79 -9.31
C SER A 399 22.11 2.74 -9.81
N PRO A 400 21.38 2.98 -10.93
CA PRO A 400 20.39 2.04 -11.43
C PRO A 400 21.00 0.66 -11.67
N LEU A 401 20.25 -0.40 -11.35
CA LEU A 401 20.71 -1.78 -11.54
C LEU A 401 20.86 -2.13 -13.03
N LYS A 402 21.91 -2.88 -13.36
CA LYS A 402 22.02 -3.60 -14.63
C LYS A 402 21.05 -4.78 -14.64
N GLU A 403 20.70 -5.27 -15.82
CA GLU A 403 19.79 -6.43 -15.95
C GLU A 403 20.30 -7.67 -15.21
N THR A 404 21.61 -7.90 -15.20
CA THR A 404 22.26 -9.03 -14.53
C THR A 404 22.35 -8.89 -13.00
N GLU A 405 21.99 -7.74 -12.47
CA GLU A 405 22.04 -7.42 -11.04
C GLU A 405 20.64 -7.50 -10.39
N ARG A 406 19.60 -7.67 -11.21
CA ARG A 406 18.21 -7.72 -10.73
C ARG A 406 17.95 -9.01 -9.95
N TYR A 407 17.08 -8.91 -8.94
CA TYR A 407 16.59 -10.03 -8.11
C TYR A 407 17.66 -10.81 -7.36
N ASP A 408 18.83 -10.18 -7.06
CA ASP A 408 19.97 -10.85 -6.45
C ASP A 408 20.46 -10.08 -5.21
N ASP A 409 20.40 -10.73 -4.06
CA ASP A 409 20.81 -10.17 -2.76
C ASP A 409 22.29 -9.77 -2.71
N LYS A 410 23.15 -10.46 -3.47
CA LYS A 410 24.61 -10.21 -3.48
C LYS A 410 25.01 -8.77 -3.85
N ILE A 411 24.08 -8.00 -4.45
CA ILE A 411 24.34 -6.60 -4.83
C ILE A 411 24.41 -5.69 -3.60
N ASN A 412 23.67 -6.04 -2.53
CA ASN A 412 23.56 -5.20 -1.35
C ASN A 412 23.99 -5.90 -0.05
N TRP A 413 24.16 -7.22 -0.06
CA TRP A 413 24.35 -8.02 1.15
C TRP A 413 25.57 -8.92 1.05
N GLU A 414 26.29 -9.04 2.16
CA GLU A 414 27.26 -10.11 2.36
C GLU A 414 26.49 -11.42 2.57
N LEU A 415 26.73 -12.38 1.69
CA LEU A 415 26.05 -13.68 1.75
C LEU A 415 26.92 -14.69 2.49
N PRO A 416 26.32 -15.64 3.27
CA PRO A 416 27.05 -16.67 4.01
C PRO A 416 27.80 -17.68 3.10
#